data_4055a9ccef89d210dede089b344d6308
#
_entry.id   4055a9ccef89d210dede089b344d6308
#
_cell.length_a   1.000
_cell.length_b   1.000
_cell.length_c   1.000
_cell.angle_alpha   90.00
_cell.angle_beta   90.00
_cell.angle_gamma   90.00
#
_symmetry.space_group_name_H-M   'P 1'
#
loop_
_entity.id
_entity.type
_entity.pdbx_description
1 polymer ?
#
loop_
_entity_poly.entity_id
_entity_poly.type
_entity_poly.pdbx_seq_one_letter_code
_entity_poly.pdbx_strand_id
1 'polypeptide(L)'
;MTKPIIGISTCFEKHSLFHYHQSGEKYISAVINAMGGFPILIPDLADKLDYDKLFSTVDGILLTGSYSNVEPHHYNGHSSKSSTKHDLQRDATILPLIPKAVNVGIPLFAICRGFQEMNVAYQGSLHQEVHTVEGKQDHREDSTKDIDGQYDFAHSVTLTKNGVLSQLTNENELRVNSVHWQGVDELGEGLQIEAVAPDGLIEAISIKNAKNFALGVQWHPEWKVMEIPFYKAIFDAFGRACTSHADLKK
;
A
#
# COMPACT_ATOMS: atom_id res chain seq x y z
N MET A 1 -12.92 -20.72 -12.47
CA MET A 1 -12.80 -19.66 -11.45
C MET A 1 -12.93 -18.32 -12.16
N THR A 2 -13.67 -17.40 -11.56
CA THR A 2 -13.84 -16.05 -12.10
C THR A 2 -12.51 -15.30 -12.00
N LYS A 3 -12.12 -14.62 -13.07
CA LYS A 3 -10.96 -13.73 -13.04
C LYS A 3 -11.36 -12.45 -12.32
N PRO A 4 -10.82 -12.14 -11.12
CA PRO A 4 -11.25 -10.97 -10.37
C PRO A 4 -10.79 -9.67 -11.04
N ILE A 5 -11.63 -8.63 -10.98
CA ILE A 5 -11.28 -7.27 -11.45
C ILE A 5 -10.64 -6.52 -10.30
N ILE A 6 -9.40 -6.09 -10.49
CA ILE A 6 -8.61 -5.37 -9.48
C ILE A 6 -8.47 -3.91 -9.84
N GLY A 7 -9.06 -3.04 -9.03
CA GLY A 7 -8.84 -1.60 -9.14
C GLY A 7 -7.46 -1.22 -8.59
N ILE A 8 -6.61 -0.60 -9.39
CA ILE A 8 -5.27 -0.15 -9.02
C ILE A 8 -5.29 1.38 -8.90
N SER A 9 -4.89 1.93 -7.75
CA SER A 9 -4.79 3.38 -7.57
C SER A 9 -3.74 3.98 -8.50
N THR A 10 -3.98 5.22 -8.91
CA THR A 10 -3.06 6.00 -9.76
C THR A 10 -2.33 7.07 -8.96
N CYS A 11 -1.42 7.76 -9.62
CA CYS A 11 -0.86 9.03 -9.22
C CYS A 11 -1.30 10.08 -10.24
N PHE A 12 -1.64 11.29 -9.78
CA PHE A 12 -1.96 12.41 -10.64
C PHE A 12 -0.71 13.24 -10.89
N GLU A 13 -0.16 13.14 -12.08
CA GLU A 13 1.11 13.75 -12.41
C GLU A 13 1.05 14.60 -13.67
N LYS A 14 1.85 15.68 -13.68
CA LYS A 14 2.00 16.55 -14.83
C LYS A 14 3.25 16.16 -15.62
N HIS A 15 3.05 15.76 -16.88
CA HIS A 15 4.13 15.55 -17.82
C HIS A 15 4.02 16.58 -18.96
N SER A 16 5.01 17.47 -19.06
CA SER A 16 4.99 18.57 -19.99
C SER A 16 3.77 19.48 -19.83
N LEU A 17 2.85 19.52 -20.77
CA LEU A 17 1.64 20.36 -20.79
C LEU A 17 0.40 19.66 -20.27
N PHE A 18 0.42 18.34 -20.09
CA PHE A 18 -0.76 17.53 -19.78
C PHE A 18 -0.66 16.89 -18.40
N HIS A 19 -1.83 16.61 -17.81
CA HIS A 19 -1.94 15.80 -16.62
C HIS A 19 -2.32 14.37 -16.97
N TYR A 20 -1.82 13.43 -16.17
CA TYR A 20 -2.03 11.99 -16.37
C TYR A 20 -2.40 11.33 -15.05
N HIS A 21 -3.29 10.37 -15.13
CA HIS A 21 -3.48 9.37 -14.09
C HIS A 21 -2.68 8.14 -14.48
N GLN A 22 -1.68 7.80 -13.70
CA GLN A 22 -0.73 6.73 -14.05
C GLN A 22 -0.43 5.82 -12.88
N SER A 23 -0.11 4.57 -13.18
CA SER A 23 0.37 3.57 -12.22
C SER A 23 1.61 2.88 -12.78
N GLY A 24 2.54 2.53 -11.88
CA GLY A 24 3.73 1.80 -12.27
C GLY A 24 3.41 0.41 -12.83
N GLU A 25 4.08 0.03 -13.91
CA GLU A 25 3.88 -1.24 -14.60
C GLU A 25 4.04 -2.45 -13.66
N LYS A 26 4.96 -2.38 -12.68
CA LYS A 26 5.20 -3.43 -11.68
C LYS A 26 3.94 -3.86 -10.90
N TYR A 27 3.02 -2.93 -10.60
CA TYR A 27 1.75 -3.25 -9.93
C TYR A 27 0.78 -3.96 -10.87
N ILE A 28 0.71 -3.52 -12.12
CA ILE A 28 -0.11 -4.15 -13.16
C ILE A 28 0.38 -5.58 -13.42
N SER A 29 1.68 -5.75 -13.60
CA SER A 29 2.32 -7.05 -13.76
C SER A 29 2.10 -7.98 -12.57
N ALA A 30 2.19 -7.48 -11.33
CA ALA A 30 1.91 -8.28 -10.13
C ALA A 30 0.46 -8.79 -10.09
N VAL A 31 -0.52 -7.96 -10.43
CA VAL A 31 -1.93 -8.37 -10.52
C VAL A 31 -2.12 -9.45 -11.58
N ILE A 32 -1.50 -9.32 -12.75
CA ILE A 32 -1.64 -10.30 -13.84
C ILE A 32 -0.93 -11.61 -13.50
N ASN A 33 0.34 -11.53 -13.12
CA ASN A 33 1.23 -12.69 -13.04
C ASN A 33 1.12 -13.45 -11.72
N ALA A 34 0.95 -12.75 -10.59
CA ALA A 34 0.88 -13.40 -9.28
C ALA A 34 -0.54 -13.81 -8.90
N MET A 35 -1.57 -13.04 -9.30
CA MET A 35 -2.96 -13.30 -8.91
C MET A 35 -3.85 -13.83 -10.05
N GLY A 36 -3.43 -13.69 -11.30
CA GLY A 36 -4.29 -13.96 -12.46
C GLY A 36 -5.47 -12.99 -12.58
N GLY A 37 -5.40 -11.80 -11.93
CA GLY A 37 -6.47 -10.81 -11.94
C GLY A 37 -6.55 -10.01 -13.24
N PHE A 38 -7.63 -9.25 -13.42
CA PHE A 38 -7.81 -8.27 -14.49
C PHE A 38 -7.64 -6.86 -13.92
N PRO A 39 -6.52 -6.15 -14.23
CA PRO A 39 -6.26 -4.83 -13.69
C PRO A 39 -7.08 -3.76 -14.41
N ILE A 40 -7.64 -2.82 -13.64
CA ILE A 40 -8.18 -1.54 -14.12
C ILE A 40 -7.59 -0.41 -13.28
N LEU A 41 -7.33 0.75 -13.87
CA LEU A 41 -6.82 1.89 -13.14
C LEU A 41 -7.98 2.69 -12.54
N ILE A 42 -7.83 3.10 -11.27
CA ILE A 42 -8.75 4.00 -10.59
C ILE A 42 -8.17 5.41 -10.73
N PRO A 43 -8.80 6.31 -11.50
CA PRO A 43 -8.32 7.67 -11.63
C PRO A 43 -8.58 8.47 -10.34
N ASP A 44 -7.68 9.41 -10.02
CA ASP A 44 -7.80 10.29 -8.87
C ASP A 44 -8.78 11.42 -9.19
N LEU A 45 -10.03 11.23 -8.80
CA LEU A 45 -11.16 12.12 -9.14
C LEU A 45 -11.69 12.93 -7.95
N ALA A 46 -11.09 12.75 -6.75
CA ALA A 46 -11.54 13.36 -5.51
C ALA A 46 -13.05 13.10 -5.25
N ASP A 47 -13.84 14.13 -5.00
CA ASP A 47 -15.28 14.07 -4.74
C ASP A 47 -16.13 13.63 -5.94
N LYS A 48 -15.55 13.56 -7.14
CA LYS A 48 -16.21 13.09 -8.36
C LYS A 48 -16.17 11.57 -8.56
N LEU A 49 -15.44 10.84 -7.70
CA LEU A 49 -15.40 9.39 -7.79
C LEU A 49 -16.71 8.79 -7.25
N ASP A 50 -17.43 8.09 -8.13
CA ASP A 50 -18.61 7.31 -7.76
C ASP A 50 -18.17 6.00 -7.09
N TYR A 51 -18.14 5.99 -5.75
CA TYR A 51 -17.72 4.84 -4.97
C TYR A 51 -18.64 3.63 -5.16
N ASP A 52 -19.96 3.83 -5.26
CA ASP A 52 -20.91 2.72 -5.42
C ASP A 52 -20.69 2.02 -6.76
N LYS A 53 -20.47 2.82 -7.80
CA LYS A 53 -20.15 2.30 -9.12
C LYS A 53 -18.79 1.59 -9.13
N LEU A 54 -17.77 2.15 -8.48
CA LEU A 54 -16.46 1.53 -8.35
C LEU A 54 -16.60 0.18 -7.63
N PHE A 55 -17.21 0.15 -6.44
CA PHE A 55 -17.31 -1.06 -5.62
C PHE A 55 -18.18 -2.16 -6.26
N SER A 56 -19.18 -1.78 -7.06
CA SER A 56 -19.94 -2.75 -7.86
C SER A 56 -19.12 -3.36 -9.00
N THR A 57 -18.08 -2.64 -9.46
CA THR A 57 -17.24 -3.04 -10.60
C THR A 57 -16.04 -3.87 -10.19
N VAL A 58 -15.31 -3.48 -9.11
CA VAL A 58 -14.07 -4.14 -8.71
C VAL A 58 -14.30 -5.24 -7.69
N ASP A 59 -13.44 -6.26 -7.70
CA ASP A 59 -13.46 -7.38 -6.76
C ASP A 59 -12.35 -7.29 -5.71
N GLY A 60 -11.47 -6.31 -5.86
CA GLY A 60 -10.42 -5.93 -4.92
C GLY A 60 -9.78 -4.61 -5.32
N ILE A 61 -9.11 -3.96 -4.37
CA ILE A 61 -8.40 -2.70 -4.59
C ILE A 61 -6.94 -2.87 -4.16
N LEU A 62 -6.01 -2.50 -5.06
CA LEU A 62 -4.58 -2.39 -4.82
C LEU A 62 -4.19 -0.92 -4.76
N LEU A 63 -3.78 -0.44 -3.58
CA LEU A 63 -3.23 0.90 -3.39
C LEU A 63 -1.71 0.85 -3.58
N THR A 64 -1.22 1.62 -4.52
CA THR A 64 0.17 1.61 -4.97
C THR A 64 1.08 2.52 -4.13
N GLY A 65 2.39 2.29 -4.18
CA GLY A 65 3.36 3.30 -3.80
C GLY A 65 3.38 4.51 -4.74
N SER A 66 4.07 5.55 -4.34
CA SER A 66 4.28 6.79 -5.10
C SER A 66 5.55 7.50 -4.63
N TYR A 67 6.11 8.34 -5.49
CA TYR A 67 7.14 9.31 -5.12
C TYR A 67 6.59 10.54 -4.38
N SER A 68 5.27 10.73 -4.33
CA SER A 68 4.66 11.79 -3.55
C SER A 68 4.41 11.32 -2.12
N ASN A 69 4.50 12.25 -1.18
CA ASN A 69 4.17 12.08 0.22
C ASN A 69 2.70 12.43 0.48
N VAL A 70 2.07 11.80 1.48
CA VAL A 70 0.76 12.23 1.98
C VAL A 70 0.91 13.62 2.59
N GLU A 71 -0.03 14.53 2.30
CA GLU A 71 0.04 15.89 2.82
C GLU A 71 -0.12 15.93 4.34
N PRO A 72 0.72 16.74 5.06
CA PRO A 72 0.76 16.72 6.52
C PRO A 72 -0.53 17.20 7.19
N HIS A 73 -1.35 18.00 6.54
CA HIS A 73 -2.61 18.46 7.13
C HIS A 73 -3.62 17.31 7.36
N HIS A 74 -3.50 16.18 6.65
CA HIS A 74 -4.35 15.00 6.83
C HIS A 74 -4.07 14.23 8.14
N TYR A 75 -2.88 14.43 8.75
CA TYR A 75 -2.50 13.78 10.00
C TYR A 75 -1.95 14.78 11.04
N ASN A 76 -2.37 16.05 10.98
CA ASN A 76 -1.96 17.14 11.88
C ASN A 76 -0.44 17.36 11.95
N GLY A 77 0.27 17.00 10.90
CA GLY A 77 1.71 17.19 10.79
C GLY A 77 2.11 18.64 10.52
N HIS A 78 3.35 19.00 10.85
CA HIS A 78 3.92 20.30 10.49
C HIS A 78 4.07 20.44 8.97
N SER A 79 4.11 21.68 8.48
CA SER A 79 4.35 21.96 7.06
C SER A 79 5.60 21.25 6.54
N SER A 80 5.49 20.61 5.38
CA SER A 80 6.61 19.94 4.71
C SER A 80 7.62 20.95 4.18
N LYS A 81 8.83 20.47 3.87
CA LYS A 81 9.80 21.24 3.09
C LYS A 81 9.21 21.58 1.71
N SER A 82 9.57 22.73 1.16
CA SER A 82 9.07 23.19 -0.16
C SER A 82 9.46 22.27 -1.34
N SER A 83 10.46 21.41 -1.14
CA SER A 83 10.89 20.41 -2.13
C SER A 83 10.10 19.10 -2.06
N THR A 84 9.28 18.91 -1.02
CA THR A 84 8.48 17.68 -0.86
C THR A 84 7.35 17.65 -1.89
N LYS A 85 7.30 16.58 -2.67
CA LYS A 85 6.23 16.36 -3.65
C LYS A 85 5.00 15.80 -2.95
N HIS A 86 3.84 16.40 -3.19
CA HIS A 86 2.53 15.92 -2.75
C HIS A 86 1.62 15.64 -3.94
N ASP A 87 0.60 14.82 -3.74
CA ASP A 87 -0.44 14.53 -4.72
C ASP A 87 -1.81 14.74 -4.05
N LEU A 88 -2.28 16.00 -4.09
CA LEU A 88 -3.53 16.43 -3.47
C LEU A 88 -4.73 15.68 -4.03
N GLN A 89 -4.69 15.39 -5.34
CA GLN A 89 -5.77 14.73 -6.04
C GLN A 89 -5.91 13.28 -5.55
N ARG A 90 -4.77 12.60 -5.38
CA ARG A 90 -4.71 11.24 -4.85
C ARG A 90 -5.15 11.21 -3.38
N ASP A 91 -4.66 12.11 -2.53
CA ASP A 91 -5.08 12.19 -1.13
C ASP A 91 -6.59 12.37 -1.01
N ALA A 92 -7.16 13.32 -1.76
CA ALA A 92 -8.61 13.57 -1.78
C ALA A 92 -9.44 12.38 -2.32
N THR A 93 -8.83 11.48 -3.11
CA THR A 93 -9.49 10.29 -3.66
C THR A 93 -9.35 9.10 -2.73
N ILE A 94 -8.12 8.79 -2.31
CA ILE A 94 -7.78 7.52 -1.67
C ILE A 94 -8.10 7.52 -0.18
N LEU A 95 -7.85 8.62 0.55
CA LEU A 95 -8.11 8.67 1.98
C LEU A 95 -9.59 8.36 2.32
N PRO A 96 -10.60 8.96 1.65
CA PRO A 96 -12.00 8.59 1.90
C PRO A 96 -12.41 7.24 1.27
N LEU A 97 -11.69 6.73 0.25
CA LEU A 97 -11.98 5.44 -0.39
C LEU A 97 -11.72 4.28 0.57
N ILE A 98 -10.60 4.31 1.31
CA ILE A 98 -10.14 3.19 2.15
C ILE A 98 -11.23 2.75 3.15
N PRO A 99 -11.73 3.60 4.07
CA PRO A 99 -12.72 3.16 5.05
C PRO A 99 -14.05 2.74 4.39
N LYS A 100 -14.44 3.34 3.28
CA LYS A 100 -15.65 2.95 2.55
C LYS A 100 -15.51 1.55 1.93
N ALA A 101 -14.38 1.25 1.27
CA ALA A 101 -14.11 -0.06 0.68
C ALA A 101 -14.11 -1.16 1.74
N VAL A 102 -13.41 -0.94 2.86
CA VAL A 102 -13.35 -1.90 3.97
C VAL A 102 -14.73 -2.13 4.58
N ASN A 103 -15.52 -1.08 4.76
CA ASN A 103 -16.85 -1.15 5.36
C ASN A 103 -17.83 -1.99 4.53
N VAL A 104 -17.75 -1.91 3.20
CA VAL A 104 -18.56 -2.74 2.31
C VAL A 104 -17.94 -4.13 2.06
N GLY A 105 -16.71 -4.38 2.50
CA GLY A 105 -16.05 -5.67 2.44
C GLY A 105 -15.28 -5.93 1.15
N ILE A 106 -14.84 -4.87 0.45
CA ILE A 106 -13.91 -5.01 -0.69
C ILE A 106 -12.52 -5.40 -0.16
N PRO A 107 -11.91 -6.48 -0.64
CA PRO A 107 -10.52 -6.80 -0.34
C PRO A 107 -9.59 -5.64 -0.69
N LEU A 108 -8.70 -5.26 0.24
CA LEU A 108 -7.80 -4.13 0.09
C LEU A 108 -6.36 -4.55 0.36
N PHE A 109 -5.45 -4.24 -0.57
CA PHE A 109 -4.03 -4.37 -0.36
C PHE A 109 -3.33 -3.03 -0.61
N ALA A 110 -2.53 -2.57 0.33
CA ALA A 110 -1.89 -1.27 0.31
C ALA A 110 -0.37 -1.39 0.39
N ILE A 111 0.35 -0.73 -0.53
CA ILE A 111 1.81 -0.82 -0.68
C ILE A 111 2.44 0.55 -0.51
N CYS A 112 3.46 0.68 0.36
CA CYS A 112 4.29 1.86 0.58
C CYS A 112 3.42 3.09 0.87
N ARG A 113 3.25 4.02 -0.07
CA ARG A 113 2.36 5.18 0.12
C ARG A 113 0.92 4.76 0.42
N GLY A 114 0.42 3.70 -0.24
CA GLY A 114 -0.90 3.14 0.06
C GLY A 114 -1.04 2.65 1.52
N PHE A 115 0.00 2.05 2.08
CA PHE A 115 0.07 1.68 3.49
C PHE A 115 0.01 2.92 4.40
N GLN A 116 0.74 3.98 4.06
CA GLN A 116 0.70 5.26 4.79
C GLN A 116 -0.67 5.91 4.71
N GLU A 117 -1.30 5.90 3.52
CA GLU A 117 -2.70 6.34 3.31
C GLU A 117 -3.67 5.54 4.18
N MET A 118 -3.46 4.21 4.32
CA MET A 118 -4.28 3.39 5.21
C MET A 118 -4.17 3.83 6.67
N ASN A 119 -2.95 4.12 7.17
CA ASN A 119 -2.75 4.61 8.52
C ASN A 119 -3.45 5.96 8.74
N VAL A 120 -3.26 6.92 7.83
CA VAL A 120 -3.86 8.26 7.90
C VAL A 120 -5.38 8.21 7.81
N ALA A 121 -5.95 7.36 6.94
CA ALA A 121 -7.39 7.18 6.81
C ALA A 121 -8.06 6.65 8.10
N TYR A 122 -7.28 6.04 8.97
CA TYR A 122 -7.66 5.58 10.32
C TYR A 122 -7.14 6.49 11.43
N GLN A 123 -6.84 7.76 11.13
CA GLN A 123 -6.44 8.81 12.06
C GLN A 123 -5.05 8.62 12.70
N GLY A 124 -4.19 7.81 12.10
CA GLY A 124 -2.79 7.71 12.47
C GLY A 124 -1.97 8.87 11.91
N SER A 125 -0.73 9.03 12.43
CA SER A 125 0.22 10.05 11.97
C SER A 125 1.43 9.45 11.25
N LEU A 126 2.21 10.31 10.58
CA LEU A 126 3.39 9.91 9.83
C LEU A 126 4.59 10.77 10.22
N HIS A 127 5.74 10.12 10.39
CA HIS A 127 7.03 10.79 10.26
C HIS A 127 7.21 11.24 8.81
N GLN A 128 7.48 12.54 8.57
CA GLN A 128 7.66 13.06 7.21
C GLN A 128 8.99 12.63 6.59
N GLU A 129 10.03 12.48 7.41
CA GLU A 129 11.38 12.12 7.02
C GLU A 129 11.96 11.16 8.08
N VAL A 130 11.69 9.86 7.96
CA VAL A 130 12.09 8.83 8.94
C VAL A 130 13.58 8.90 9.26
N HIS A 131 14.44 9.11 8.24
CA HIS A 131 15.89 9.18 8.37
C HIS A 131 16.40 10.36 9.24
N THR A 132 15.53 11.31 9.61
CA THR A 132 15.87 12.42 10.52
C THR A 132 15.41 12.18 11.95
N VAL A 133 14.67 11.11 12.20
CA VAL A 133 14.14 10.78 13.53
C VAL A 133 15.20 10.02 14.33
N GLU A 134 15.47 10.48 15.54
CA GLU A 134 16.46 9.85 16.42
C GLU A 134 16.13 8.37 16.68
N GLY A 135 17.11 7.50 16.50
CA GLY A 135 16.97 6.05 16.67
C GLY A 135 16.36 5.31 15.50
N LYS A 136 15.94 6.00 14.42
CA LYS A 136 15.47 5.37 13.19
C LYS A 136 16.62 5.17 12.20
N GLN A 137 16.50 4.13 11.38
CA GLN A 137 17.41 3.86 10.26
C GLN A 137 17.06 4.73 9.04
N ASP A 138 17.94 4.75 8.04
CA ASP A 138 17.63 5.34 6.74
C ASP A 138 16.92 4.30 5.88
N HIS A 139 15.63 4.52 5.65
CA HIS A 139 14.74 3.64 4.89
C HIS A 139 14.64 4.02 3.42
N ARG A 140 15.43 5.01 2.95
CA ARG A 140 15.41 5.48 1.57
C ARG A 140 16.22 4.55 0.68
N GLU A 141 15.92 4.60 -0.62
CA GLU A 141 16.72 3.97 -1.65
C GLU A 141 18.14 4.53 -1.71
N ASP A 142 19.09 3.67 -2.04
CA ASP A 142 20.44 4.08 -2.40
C ASP A 142 20.47 4.52 -3.88
N SER A 143 20.33 5.82 -4.12
CA SER A 143 20.28 6.41 -5.47
C SER A 143 21.55 6.21 -6.30
N THR A 144 22.63 5.68 -5.71
CA THR A 144 23.86 5.34 -6.45
C THR A 144 23.78 3.99 -7.15
N LYS A 145 22.80 3.16 -6.79
CA LYS A 145 22.56 1.84 -7.38
C LYS A 145 21.59 1.92 -8.56
N ASP A 146 21.65 0.92 -9.41
CA ASP A 146 20.61 0.68 -10.41
C ASP A 146 19.27 0.31 -9.75
N ILE A 147 18.21 0.22 -10.54
CA ILE A 147 16.86 -0.02 -10.01
C ILE A 147 16.76 -1.35 -9.25
N ASP A 148 17.42 -2.40 -9.71
CA ASP A 148 17.44 -3.70 -9.03
C ASP A 148 18.13 -3.60 -7.67
N GLY A 149 19.25 -2.89 -7.60
CA GLY A 149 19.98 -2.65 -6.36
C GLY A 149 19.24 -1.73 -5.39
N GLN A 150 18.43 -0.78 -5.86
CA GLN A 150 17.58 0.05 -5.00
C GLN A 150 16.47 -0.76 -4.34
N TYR A 151 15.92 -1.76 -5.03
CA TYR A 151 14.87 -2.66 -4.53
C TYR A 151 15.39 -3.97 -3.95
N ASP A 152 16.71 -4.11 -3.74
CA ASP A 152 17.27 -5.27 -3.03
C ASP A 152 16.89 -5.25 -1.54
N PHE A 153 17.04 -6.40 -0.87
CA PHE A 153 16.74 -6.50 0.56
C PHE A 153 17.57 -5.52 1.39
N ALA A 154 16.89 -4.64 2.11
CA ALA A 154 17.49 -3.59 2.94
C ALA A 154 17.64 -4.02 4.41
N HIS A 155 16.53 -4.44 5.04
CA HIS A 155 16.50 -4.80 6.47
C HIS A 155 15.57 -5.98 6.73
N SER A 156 15.58 -6.49 7.97
CA SER A 156 14.63 -7.49 8.43
C SER A 156 13.37 -6.83 8.99
N VAL A 157 12.26 -7.55 8.97
CA VAL A 157 11.05 -7.22 9.74
C VAL A 157 10.65 -8.41 10.60
N THR A 158 10.30 -8.15 11.86
CA THR A 158 9.74 -9.15 12.76
C THR A 158 8.22 -9.19 12.62
N LEU A 159 7.65 -10.35 12.33
CA LEU A 159 6.21 -10.54 12.14
C LEU A 159 5.48 -10.67 13.48
N THR A 160 4.29 -10.07 13.57
CA THR A 160 3.40 -10.24 14.71
C THR A 160 2.82 -11.65 14.74
N LYS A 161 2.94 -12.35 15.88
CA LYS A 161 2.37 -13.70 16.05
C LYS A 161 0.86 -13.69 15.86
N ASN A 162 0.36 -14.68 15.12
CA ASN A 162 -1.05 -14.84 14.77
C ASN A 162 -1.65 -13.70 13.92
N GLY A 163 -0.80 -12.83 13.37
CA GLY A 163 -1.19 -11.83 12.39
C GLY A 163 -1.44 -12.42 11.00
N VAL A 164 -1.94 -11.59 10.09
CA VAL A 164 -2.20 -12.00 8.70
C VAL A 164 -0.92 -12.46 8.01
N LEU A 165 0.18 -11.72 8.17
CA LEU A 165 1.45 -12.05 7.53
C LEU A 165 2.08 -13.33 8.10
N SER A 166 2.00 -13.54 9.41
CA SER A 166 2.56 -14.74 10.04
C SER A 166 1.85 -16.05 9.64
N GLN A 167 0.64 -15.96 9.07
CA GLN A 167 -0.08 -17.11 8.52
C GLN A 167 0.37 -17.48 7.10
N LEU A 168 1.16 -16.63 6.46
CA LEU A 168 1.63 -16.82 5.08
C LEU A 168 3.04 -17.44 5.00
N THR A 169 3.70 -17.62 6.15
CA THR A 169 5.06 -18.14 6.25
C THR A 169 5.27 -18.88 7.57
N ASN A 170 6.31 -19.72 7.63
CA ASN A 170 6.76 -20.35 8.88
C ASN A 170 7.85 -19.53 9.59
N GLU A 171 8.32 -18.45 8.97
CA GLU A 171 9.37 -17.60 9.51
C GLU A 171 8.77 -16.52 10.43
N ASN A 172 9.49 -16.17 11.49
CA ASN A 172 9.12 -15.07 12.37
C ASN A 172 9.77 -13.74 11.96
N GLU A 173 10.79 -13.79 11.15
CA GLU A 173 11.58 -12.66 10.67
C GLU A 173 11.86 -12.84 9.18
N LEU A 174 11.73 -11.79 8.40
CA LEU A 174 11.90 -11.80 6.95
C LEU A 174 12.66 -10.56 6.51
N ARG A 175 13.46 -10.69 5.44
CA ARG A 175 14.09 -9.53 4.81
C ARG A 175 13.18 -8.90 3.78
N VAL A 176 13.14 -7.55 3.78
CA VAL A 176 12.32 -6.74 2.86
C VAL A 176 13.16 -5.65 2.21
N ASN A 177 12.73 -5.15 1.06
CA ASN A 177 13.28 -3.94 0.45
C ASN A 177 12.76 -2.68 1.16
N SER A 178 13.40 -1.53 0.94
CA SER A 178 13.01 -0.27 1.57
C SER A 178 13.37 0.90 0.66
N VAL A 179 12.38 1.68 0.25
CA VAL A 179 12.53 2.84 -0.64
C VAL A 179 11.50 3.92 -0.27
N HIS A 180 11.51 4.39 0.99
CA HIS A 180 10.50 5.35 1.46
C HIS A 180 11.09 6.42 2.38
N TRP A 181 10.47 7.61 2.37
CA TRP A 181 10.81 8.77 3.17
C TRP A 181 9.90 8.92 4.37
N GLN A 182 8.59 8.79 4.14
CA GLN A 182 7.60 8.78 5.22
C GLN A 182 7.50 7.38 5.83
N GLY A 183 7.05 7.32 7.09
CA GLY A 183 6.75 6.08 7.79
C GLY A 183 5.72 6.35 8.88
N VAL A 184 5.10 5.30 9.42
CA VAL A 184 4.12 5.42 10.49
C VAL A 184 4.80 5.95 11.76
N ASP A 185 4.23 7.01 12.35
CA ASP A 185 4.57 7.56 13.65
C ASP A 185 3.60 7.01 14.70
N GLU A 186 2.34 7.45 14.67
CA GLU A 186 1.28 6.91 15.52
C GLU A 186 0.36 6.00 14.70
N LEU A 187 0.08 4.81 15.26
CA LEU A 187 -0.82 3.85 14.63
C LEU A 187 -2.26 4.33 14.70
N GLY A 188 -2.96 4.29 13.56
CA GLY A 188 -4.37 4.66 13.45
C GLY A 188 -5.31 3.77 14.26
N GLU A 189 -6.47 4.31 14.63
CA GLU A 189 -7.48 3.60 15.41
C GLU A 189 -8.05 2.39 14.65
N GLY A 190 -8.19 1.26 15.33
CA GLY A 190 -8.70 0.03 14.71
C GLY A 190 -7.71 -0.70 13.81
N LEU A 191 -6.46 -0.24 13.72
CA LEU A 191 -5.39 -0.95 13.04
C LEU A 191 -4.65 -1.92 13.98
N GLN A 192 -4.00 -2.91 13.40
CA GLN A 192 -3.15 -3.89 14.09
C GLN A 192 -1.80 -3.95 13.39
N ILE A 193 -0.74 -3.96 14.19
CA ILE A 193 0.63 -4.13 13.68
C ILE A 193 0.80 -5.58 13.22
N GLU A 194 1.33 -5.73 12.01
CA GLU A 194 1.65 -7.03 11.39
C GLU A 194 3.16 -7.28 11.31
N ALA A 195 3.96 -6.22 11.18
CA ALA A 195 5.42 -6.30 11.13
C ALA A 195 6.08 -5.02 11.64
N VAL A 196 7.28 -5.17 12.22
CA VAL A 196 8.09 -4.06 12.75
C VAL A 196 9.56 -4.25 12.34
N ALA A 197 10.21 -3.15 11.91
CA ALA A 197 11.64 -3.10 11.63
C ALA A 197 12.49 -3.10 12.92
N PRO A 198 13.81 -3.37 12.85
CA PRO A 198 14.68 -3.43 14.04
C PRO A 198 14.78 -2.11 14.82
N ASP A 199 14.57 -0.97 14.15
CA ASP A 199 14.53 0.37 14.75
C ASP A 199 13.16 0.74 15.34
N GLY A 200 12.22 -0.21 15.36
CA GLY A 200 10.87 -0.04 15.87
C GLY A 200 9.90 0.68 14.93
N LEU A 201 10.27 0.91 13.65
CA LEU A 201 9.34 1.44 12.66
C LEU A 201 8.29 0.39 12.30
N ILE A 202 7.02 0.80 12.25
CA ILE A 202 5.92 -0.08 11.83
C ILE A 202 5.99 -0.24 10.30
N GLU A 203 6.12 -1.49 9.85
CA GLU A 203 6.34 -1.85 8.46
C GLU A 203 5.15 -2.56 7.81
N ALA A 204 4.22 -3.07 8.62
CA ALA A 204 2.97 -3.62 8.09
C ALA A 204 1.84 -3.49 9.12
N ILE A 205 0.63 -3.28 8.60
CA ILE A 205 -0.61 -3.17 9.37
C ILE A 205 -1.75 -3.93 8.69
N SER A 206 -2.71 -4.36 9.50
CA SER A 206 -4.01 -4.85 9.03
C SER A 206 -5.14 -4.10 9.74
N ILE A 207 -6.35 -4.16 9.19
CA ILE A 207 -7.52 -3.53 9.79
C ILE A 207 -8.25 -4.57 10.64
N LYS A 208 -8.38 -4.30 11.96
CA LYS A 208 -9.10 -5.17 12.90
C LYS A 208 -10.55 -5.34 12.47
N ASN A 209 -11.03 -6.58 12.53
CA ASN A 209 -12.42 -6.91 12.22
C ASN A 209 -12.88 -6.50 10.80
N ALA A 210 -11.94 -6.33 9.87
CA ALA A 210 -12.30 -6.14 8.48
C ALA A 210 -13.12 -7.34 7.96
N LYS A 211 -14.16 -7.07 7.18
CA LYS A 211 -15.03 -8.12 6.61
C LYS A 211 -14.29 -9.03 5.62
N ASN A 212 -13.16 -8.55 5.11
CA ASN A 212 -12.35 -9.25 4.12
C ASN A 212 -10.87 -8.90 4.30
N PHE A 213 -9.99 -9.40 3.44
CA PHE A 213 -8.57 -9.08 3.42
C PHE A 213 -8.35 -7.56 3.38
N ALA A 214 -7.63 -7.02 4.37
CA ALA A 214 -7.28 -5.62 4.46
C ALA A 214 -5.89 -5.48 5.10
N LEU A 215 -4.86 -5.45 4.27
CA LEU A 215 -3.45 -5.46 4.64
C LEU A 215 -2.72 -4.29 3.99
N GLY A 216 -1.81 -3.66 4.74
CA GLY A 216 -0.85 -2.70 4.23
C GLY A 216 0.57 -3.10 4.58
N VAL A 217 1.51 -2.88 3.66
CA VAL A 217 2.95 -3.10 3.87
C VAL A 217 3.75 -1.89 3.38
N GLN A 218 4.81 -1.53 4.10
CA GLN A 218 5.63 -0.37 3.76
C GLN A 218 6.63 -0.70 2.63
N TRP A 219 7.14 -1.94 2.59
CA TRP A 219 8.00 -2.41 1.51
C TRP A 219 7.25 -2.64 0.19
N HIS A 220 7.96 -3.05 -0.85
CA HIS A 220 7.45 -3.25 -2.21
C HIS A 220 7.44 -4.74 -2.61
N PRO A 221 6.41 -5.51 -2.24
CA PRO A 221 6.33 -6.94 -2.57
C PRO A 221 5.95 -7.20 -4.04
N GLU A 222 5.52 -6.18 -4.79
CA GLU A 222 5.28 -6.28 -6.22
C GLU A 222 6.57 -6.38 -7.03
N TRP A 223 7.72 -5.92 -6.45
CA TRP A 223 9.03 -6.06 -7.08
C TRP A 223 9.50 -7.50 -6.99
N LYS A 224 9.79 -8.10 -8.15
CA LYS A 224 10.20 -9.52 -8.24
C LYS A 224 9.22 -10.48 -7.55
N VAL A 225 7.92 -10.16 -7.61
CA VAL A 225 6.85 -10.93 -6.93
C VAL A 225 6.87 -12.42 -7.26
N MET A 226 7.26 -12.80 -8.49
CA MET A 226 7.34 -14.21 -8.91
C MET A 226 8.62 -14.92 -8.45
N GLU A 227 9.63 -14.18 -7.99
CA GLU A 227 10.94 -14.73 -7.59
C GLU A 227 11.05 -14.89 -6.07
N ILE A 228 10.33 -14.06 -5.28
CA ILE A 228 10.39 -14.04 -3.82
C ILE A 228 9.14 -14.73 -3.25
N PRO A 229 9.27 -15.94 -2.67
CA PRO A 229 8.13 -16.76 -2.25
C PRO A 229 7.17 -16.05 -1.29
N PHE A 230 7.69 -15.26 -0.33
CA PHE A 230 6.87 -14.54 0.62
C PHE A 230 6.06 -13.42 -0.05
N TYR A 231 6.66 -12.68 -0.98
CA TYR A 231 5.96 -11.64 -1.75
C TYR A 231 4.82 -12.24 -2.56
N LYS A 232 5.10 -13.37 -3.21
CA LYS A 232 4.08 -14.12 -3.93
C LYS A 232 2.96 -14.61 -3.01
N ALA A 233 3.29 -15.10 -1.80
CA ALA A 233 2.28 -15.57 -0.84
C ALA A 233 1.31 -14.47 -0.40
N ILE A 234 1.79 -13.21 -0.25
CA ILE A 234 0.94 -12.06 0.04
C ILE A 234 -0.05 -11.81 -1.13
N PHE A 235 0.46 -11.76 -2.37
CA PHE A 235 -0.40 -11.56 -3.56
C PHE A 235 -1.36 -12.74 -3.77
N ASP A 236 -0.94 -13.98 -3.50
CA ASP A 236 -1.83 -15.15 -3.54
C ASP A 236 -2.97 -15.04 -2.52
N ALA A 237 -2.69 -14.55 -1.30
CA ALA A 237 -3.71 -14.36 -0.27
C ALA A 237 -4.71 -13.27 -0.67
N PHE A 238 -4.23 -12.13 -1.17
CA PHE A 238 -5.07 -11.08 -1.70
C PHE A 238 -5.91 -11.58 -2.90
N GLY A 239 -5.29 -12.30 -3.84
CA GLY A 239 -5.97 -12.87 -5.01
C GLY A 239 -7.09 -13.85 -4.65
N ARG A 240 -6.86 -14.70 -3.64
CA ARG A 240 -7.92 -15.60 -3.12
C ARG A 240 -9.10 -14.82 -2.55
N ALA A 241 -8.82 -13.77 -1.77
CA ALA A 241 -9.86 -12.91 -1.21
C ALA A 241 -10.69 -12.22 -2.32
N CYS A 242 -10.02 -11.69 -3.34
CA CYS A 242 -10.68 -11.05 -4.49
C CYS A 242 -11.52 -12.04 -5.30
N THR A 243 -11.02 -13.26 -5.52
CA THR A 243 -11.77 -14.31 -6.23
C THR A 243 -13.02 -14.71 -5.45
N SER A 244 -12.90 -14.90 -4.13
CA SER A 244 -14.03 -15.19 -3.25
C SER A 244 -15.07 -14.07 -3.28
N HIS A 245 -14.64 -12.81 -3.28
CA HIS A 245 -15.52 -11.65 -3.38
C HIS A 245 -16.25 -11.61 -4.74
N ALA A 246 -15.54 -11.85 -5.84
CA ALA A 246 -16.13 -11.94 -7.19
C ALA A 246 -17.20 -13.03 -7.30
N ASP A 247 -16.99 -14.17 -6.65
CA ASP A 247 -17.95 -15.27 -6.67
C ASP A 247 -19.23 -14.99 -5.85
N LEU A 248 -19.15 -14.12 -4.83
CA LEU A 248 -20.32 -13.67 -4.04
C LEU A 248 -21.20 -12.65 -4.77
N LYS A 249 -20.70 -12.01 -5.84
CA LYS A 249 -21.45 -11.04 -6.66
C LYS A 249 -22.31 -11.69 -7.76
N LYS A 250 -22.20 -12.99 -7.94
CA LYS A 250 -22.98 -13.75 -8.93
C LYS A 250 -24.30 -14.26 -8.36
#